data_c48ec51462c59cb6ca306a2d31e1f657
#
_entry.id   c48ec51462c59cb6ca306a2d31e1f657
#
_cell.length_a   1.000
_cell.length_b   1.000
_cell.length_c   1.000
_cell.angle_alpha   90.00
_cell.angle_beta   90.00
_cell.angle_gamma   90.00
#
_symmetry.space_group_name_H-M   'P 1'
#
loop_
_entity.id
_entity.type
_entity.pdbx_description
1 polymer ?
#
loop_
_entity_poly.entity_id
_entity_poly.type
_entity_poly.pdbx_seq_one_letter_code
_entity_poly.pdbx_strand_id
1 'polypeptide(L)'
;QKLELIINEYEHARDDFLANYDKYVEEWIAQNPGYEALLRAGVLTQAEVEKKFGAYYTTLKLSTSTPRDRERADQVVEDLGSKALDEVSRDAADYARSILTKSEVSRRGLNRIRLLRDKLYGLGFLSSAITPVVTLIDNVLGKIPMKGDLQGAVASEWKALIMLLANREMLGQFANGEIAFQASTFTMPSVQPAARPADTDERS
;
A
#
# COMPACT_ATOMS: atom_id res chain seq x y z
N GLN A 1 0.46 -2.03 -28.76
CA GLN A 1 0.59 -3.52 -28.89
C GLN A 1 0.60 -4.23 -27.54
N LYS A 2 1.61 -4.00 -26.64
CA LYS A 2 1.67 -4.72 -25.34
C LYS A 2 0.51 -4.35 -24.40
N LEU A 3 0.14 -3.07 -24.32
CA LEU A 3 -0.98 -2.61 -23.50
C LEU A 3 -2.32 -3.09 -24.05
N GLU A 4 -2.49 -3.12 -25.35
CA GLU A 4 -3.68 -3.68 -26.02
C GLU A 4 -3.88 -5.16 -25.70
N LEU A 5 -2.79 -5.93 -25.71
CA LEU A 5 -2.83 -7.35 -25.31
C LEU A 5 -3.30 -7.51 -23.86
N ILE A 6 -2.77 -6.71 -22.94
CA ILE A 6 -3.16 -6.75 -21.52
C ILE A 6 -4.65 -6.39 -21.35
N ILE A 7 -5.15 -5.38 -22.05
CA ILE A 7 -6.57 -5.01 -22.01
C ILE A 7 -7.44 -6.14 -22.58
N ASN A 8 -7.06 -6.71 -23.70
CA ASN A 8 -7.80 -7.83 -24.28
C ASN A 8 -7.84 -9.04 -23.33
N GLU A 9 -6.71 -9.40 -22.71
CA GLU A 9 -6.66 -10.47 -21.72
C GLU A 9 -7.57 -10.18 -20.52
N TYR A 10 -7.56 -8.94 -20.04
CA TYR A 10 -8.44 -8.49 -18.96
C TYR A 10 -9.93 -8.60 -19.36
N GLU A 11 -10.30 -8.13 -20.55
CA GLU A 11 -11.68 -8.19 -21.07
C GLU A 11 -12.15 -9.63 -21.21
N HIS A 12 -11.32 -10.52 -21.73
CA HIS A 12 -11.64 -11.95 -21.81
C HIS A 12 -11.85 -12.58 -20.44
N ALA A 13 -10.96 -12.29 -19.49
CA ALA A 13 -11.08 -12.79 -18.11
C ALA A 13 -12.33 -12.25 -17.41
N ARG A 14 -12.67 -10.96 -17.62
CA ARG A 14 -13.90 -10.35 -17.12
C ARG A 14 -15.14 -11.04 -17.70
N ASP A 15 -15.17 -11.24 -19.01
CA ASP A 15 -16.32 -11.80 -19.69
C ASP A 15 -16.54 -13.28 -19.29
N ASP A 16 -15.46 -14.05 -19.16
CA ASP A 16 -15.51 -15.42 -18.62
C ASP A 16 -16.03 -15.45 -17.17
N PHE A 17 -15.52 -14.54 -16.33
CA PHE A 17 -15.99 -14.41 -14.95
C PHE A 17 -17.48 -14.07 -14.90
N LEU A 18 -17.93 -13.08 -15.66
CA LEU A 18 -19.33 -12.67 -15.70
C LEU A 18 -20.24 -13.79 -16.23
N ALA A 19 -19.83 -14.50 -17.28
CA ALA A 19 -20.58 -15.65 -17.81
C ALA A 19 -20.77 -16.77 -16.77
N ASN A 20 -19.82 -16.93 -15.85
CA ASN A 20 -19.87 -17.97 -14.83
C ASN A 20 -20.26 -17.41 -13.43
N TYR A 21 -20.60 -16.15 -13.31
CA TYR A 21 -20.80 -15.46 -12.02
C TYR A 21 -21.82 -16.18 -11.11
N ASP A 22 -22.99 -16.48 -11.62
CA ASP A 22 -24.07 -17.13 -10.87
C ASP A 22 -23.64 -18.53 -10.38
N LYS A 23 -22.90 -19.26 -11.21
CA LYS A 23 -22.33 -20.56 -10.83
C LYS A 23 -21.35 -20.41 -9.66
N TYR A 24 -20.44 -19.45 -9.71
CA TYR A 24 -19.50 -19.21 -8.62
C TYR A 24 -20.20 -18.79 -7.32
N VAL A 25 -21.26 -17.98 -7.42
CA VAL A 25 -22.09 -17.59 -6.29
C VAL A 25 -22.76 -18.82 -5.65
N GLU A 26 -23.38 -19.69 -6.43
CA GLU A 26 -24.02 -20.90 -5.92
C GLU A 26 -23.01 -21.89 -5.32
N GLU A 27 -21.86 -22.06 -5.93
CA GLU A 27 -20.77 -22.89 -5.36
C GLU A 27 -20.26 -22.32 -4.04
N TRP A 28 -20.11 -21.00 -3.94
CA TRP A 28 -19.69 -20.35 -2.70
C TRP A 28 -20.74 -20.49 -1.59
N ILE A 29 -22.02 -20.32 -1.91
CA ILE A 29 -23.13 -20.53 -0.96
C ILE A 29 -23.14 -21.98 -0.48
N ALA A 30 -23.00 -22.95 -1.37
CA ALA A 30 -22.97 -24.36 -1.04
C ALA A 30 -21.81 -24.76 -0.11
N GLN A 31 -20.66 -24.04 -0.21
CA GLN A 31 -19.50 -24.24 0.68
C GLN A 31 -19.69 -23.64 2.08
N ASN A 32 -20.75 -22.87 2.32
CA ASN A 32 -21.01 -22.18 3.59
C ASN A 32 -22.41 -22.54 4.14
N PRO A 33 -22.65 -23.80 4.48
CA PRO A 33 -23.95 -24.25 4.96
C PRO A 33 -24.34 -23.54 6.28
N GLY A 34 -25.61 -23.18 6.38
CA GLY A 34 -26.16 -22.45 7.53
C GLY A 34 -26.15 -20.93 7.39
N TYR A 35 -25.54 -20.39 6.34
CA TYR A 35 -25.50 -18.95 6.05
C TYR A 35 -26.20 -18.59 4.73
N GLU A 36 -26.87 -19.51 4.08
CA GLU A 36 -27.39 -19.38 2.71
C GLU A 36 -28.29 -18.15 2.55
N ALA A 37 -29.22 -17.93 3.48
CA ALA A 37 -30.13 -16.79 3.43
C ALA A 37 -29.41 -15.44 3.54
N LEU A 38 -28.40 -15.37 4.42
CA LEU A 38 -27.57 -14.17 4.62
C LEU A 38 -26.71 -13.88 3.39
N LEU A 39 -26.10 -14.93 2.84
CA LEU A 39 -25.23 -14.81 1.67
C LEU A 39 -26.03 -14.37 0.45
N ARG A 40 -27.20 -14.99 0.19
CA ARG A 40 -28.09 -14.57 -0.92
C ARG A 40 -28.57 -13.13 -0.79
N ALA A 41 -28.83 -12.66 0.42
CA ALA A 41 -29.23 -11.27 0.65
C ALA A 41 -28.08 -10.25 0.40
N GLY A 42 -26.81 -10.71 0.50
CA GLY A 42 -25.64 -9.86 0.31
C GLY A 42 -25.01 -9.94 -1.07
N VAL A 43 -25.42 -10.89 -1.93
CA VAL A 43 -24.87 -11.06 -3.28
C VAL A 43 -25.33 -9.93 -4.18
N LEU A 44 -24.38 -9.32 -4.89
CA LEU A 44 -24.67 -8.35 -5.94
C LEU A 44 -25.20 -9.07 -7.18
N THR A 45 -26.07 -8.40 -7.93
CA THR A 45 -26.47 -8.90 -9.25
C THR A 45 -25.30 -8.86 -10.24
N GLN A 46 -25.32 -9.72 -11.24
CA GLN A 46 -24.33 -9.74 -12.32
C GLN A 46 -24.13 -8.33 -12.92
N ALA A 47 -25.22 -7.59 -13.16
CA ALA A 47 -25.18 -6.24 -13.71
C ALA A 47 -24.53 -5.20 -12.77
N GLU A 48 -24.65 -5.38 -11.45
CA GLU A 48 -23.95 -4.53 -10.49
C GLU A 48 -22.45 -4.85 -10.39
N VAL A 49 -22.11 -6.12 -10.53
CA VAL A 49 -20.73 -6.58 -10.57
C VAL A 49 -20.05 -6.11 -11.86
N GLU A 50 -20.71 -6.24 -13.01
CA GLU A 50 -20.23 -5.76 -14.31
C GLU A 50 -19.83 -4.28 -14.28
N LYS A 51 -20.65 -3.43 -13.63
CA LYS A 51 -20.35 -1.99 -13.48
C LYS A 51 -19.09 -1.69 -12.65
N LYS A 52 -18.59 -2.66 -11.89
CA LYS A 52 -17.36 -2.52 -11.08
C LYS A 52 -16.11 -2.88 -11.86
N PHE A 53 -16.25 -3.55 -13.01
CA PHE A 53 -15.14 -3.84 -13.90
C PHE A 53 -14.91 -2.66 -14.84
N GLY A 54 -13.65 -2.23 -14.93
CA GLY A 54 -13.25 -1.22 -15.90
C GLY A 54 -11.73 -1.20 -16.00
N ALA A 55 -11.23 -1.28 -17.20
CA ALA A 55 -9.83 -1.06 -17.50
C ALA A 55 -9.73 -0.13 -18.71
N TYR A 56 -8.99 0.93 -18.57
CA TYR A 56 -8.71 1.86 -19.66
C TYR A 56 -7.29 2.37 -19.55
N TYR A 57 -6.71 2.71 -20.66
CA TYR A 57 -5.43 3.42 -20.69
C TYR A 57 -5.52 4.61 -21.64
N THR A 58 -4.76 5.64 -21.34
CA THR A 58 -4.61 6.81 -22.21
C THR A 58 -3.15 6.92 -22.59
N THR A 59 -2.87 6.94 -23.87
CA THR A 59 -1.53 7.19 -24.39
C THR A 59 -1.40 8.68 -24.70
N LEU A 60 -0.53 9.35 -23.94
CA LEU A 60 -0.16 10.74 -24.19
C LEU A 60 1.14 10.76 -24.98
N LYS A 61 1.09 11.26 -26.20
CA LYS A 61 2.30 11.56 -26.97
C LYS A 61 2.67 13.02 -26.73
N LEU A 62 3.66 13.23 -25.87
CA LEU A 62 4.25 14.56 -25.69
C LEU A 62 5.14 14.84 -26.91
N SER A 63 4.66 15.67 -27.83
CA SER A 63 5.46 16.15 -28.95
C SER A 63 6.21 17.40 -28.50
N THR A 64 7.49 17.26 -28.25
CA THR A 64 8.38 18.35 -27.86
C THR A 64 9.04 18.89 -29.10
N SER A 65 8.43 19.89 -29.74
CA SER A 65 8.97 20.53 -30.95
C SER A 65 10.02 21.58 -30.64
N THR A 66 10.04 22.10 -29.41
CA THR A 66 11.04 23.09 -28.98
C THR A 66 11.73 22.65 -27.67
N PRO A 67 12.93 23.17 -27.35
CA PRO A 67 13.58 22.95 -26.07
C PRO A 67 12.68 23.32 -24.86
N ARG A 68 11.92 24.41 -24.99
CA ARG A 68 10.98 24.87 -23.96
C ARG A 68 9.82 23.90 -23.72
N ASP A 69 9.33 23.24 -24.77
CA ASP A 69 8.27 22.21 -24.62
C ASP A 69 8.81 20.96 -23.92
N ARG A 70 10.11 20.64 -24.15
CA ARG A 70 10.77 19.53 -23.46
C ARG A 70 10.90 19.79 -21.97
N GLU A 71 11.39 20.98 -21.58
CA GLU A 71 11.50 21.40 -20.19
C GLU A 71 10.14 21.34 -19.48
N ARG A 72 9.06 21.79 -20.13
CA ARG A 72 7.71 21.70 -19.58
C ARG A 72 7.22 20.27 -19.44
N ALA A 73 7.52 19.39 -20.40
CA ALA A 73 7.15 17.98 -20.32
C ALA A 73 7.88 17.28 -19.16
N ASP A 74 9.17 17.56 -19.00
CA ASP A 74 9.98 17.03 -17.90
C ASP A 74 9.44 17.52 -16.54
N GLN A 75 9.07 18.81 -16.43
CA GLN A 75 8.45 19.38 -15.23
C GLN A 75 7.12 18.69 -14.88
N VAL A 76 6.27 18.44 -15.86
CA VAL A 76 4.98 17.74 -15.64
C VAL A 76 5.21 16.31 -15.13
N VAL A 77 6.20 15.61 -15.69
CA VAL A 77 6.57 14.26 -15.26
C VAL A 77 7.09 14.26 -13.82
N GLU A 78 7.95 15.21 -13.48
CA GLU A 78 8.49 15.37 -12.12
C GLU A 78 7.40 15.72 -11.10
N ASP A 79 6.48 16.63 -11.46
CA ASP A 79 5.32 16.99 -10.64
C ASP A 79 4.40 15.78 -10.38
N LEU A 80 4.20 14.91 -11.37
CA LEU A 80 3.42 13.69 -11.21
C LEU A 80 4.11 12.69 -10.27
N GLY A 81 5.44 12.54 -10.38
CA GLY A 81 6.23 11.73 -9.47
C GLY A 81 6.15 12.24 -8.02
N SER A 82 6.27 13.55 -7.83
CA SER A 82 6.12 14.20 -6.52
C SER A 82 4.73 13.96 -5.92
N LYS A 83 3.66 14.14 -6.70
CA LYS A 83 2.28 13.87 -6.26
C LYS A 83 2.07 12.40 -5.86
N ALA A 84 2.70 11.46 -6.55
CA ALA A 84 2.63 10.05 -6.19
C ALA A 84 3.25 9.79 -4.81
N LEU A 85 4.40 10.41 -4.50
CA LEU A 85 5.03 10.32 -3.18
C LEU A 85 4.21 11.03 -2.10
N ASP A 86 3.55 12.16 -2.42
CA ASP A 86 2.63 12.86 -1.50
C ASP A 86 1.45 11.99 -1.09
N GLU A 87 0.87 11.29 -2.04
CA GLU A 87 -0.26 10.38 -1.79
C GLU A 87 0.17 9.19 -0.93
N VAL A 88 1.31 8.57 -1.26
CA VAL A 88 1.88 7.49 -0.45
C VAL A 88 2.17 7.95 0.97
N SER A 89 2.74 9.14 1.15
CA SER A 89 3.02 9.68 2.48
C SER A 89 1.74 9.88 3.29
N ARG A 90 0.68 10.37 2.68
CA ARG A 90 -0.62 10.54 3.34
C ARG A 90 -1.23 9.20 3.77
N ASP A 91 -1.26 8.23 2.86
CA ASP A 91 -1.80 6.90 3.14
C ASP A 91 -1.00 6.16 4.21
N ALA A 92 0.33 6.32 4.20
CA ALA A 92 1.23 5.77 5.20
C ALA A 92 1.04 6.47 6.57
N ALA A 93 0.81 7.78 6.60
CA ALA A 93 0.56 8.52 7.85
C ALA A 93 -0.74 8.08 8.53
N ASP A 94 -1.79 7.79 7.75
CA ASP A 94 -3.04 7.24 8.28
C ASP A 94 -2.84 5.84 8.89
N TYR A 95 -2.00 5.03 8.27
CA TYR A 95 -1.66 3.72 8.82
C TYR A 95 -0.74 3.84 10.05
N ALA A 96 0.23 4.73 10.04
CA ALA A 96 1.16 4.96 11.15
C ALA A 96 0.42 5.23 12.47
N ARG A 97 -0.62 6.07 12.45
CA ARG A 97 -1.44 6.38 13.63
C ARG A 97 -2.05 5.13 14.26
N SER A 98 -2.30 4.09 13.49
CA SER A 98 -2.92 2.85 13.98
C SER A 98 -1.94 1.84 14.57
N ILE A 99 -0.63 1.94 14.25
CA ILE A 99 0.35 0.90 14.61
C ILE A 99 1.44 1.37 15.56
N LEU A 100 1.77 2.66 15.57
CA LEU A 100 2.93 3.14 16.33
C LEU A 100 2.77 2.96 17.85
N THR A 101 1.53 2.97 18.35
CA THR A 101 1.21 2.75 19.76
C THR A 101 1.16 1.28 20.19
N LYS A 102 1.21 0.34 19.23
CA LYS A 102 1.09 -1.10 19.50
C LYS A 102 2.46 -1.74 19.65
N SER A 103 2.61 -2.64 20.63
CA SER A 103 3.82 -3.46 20.80
C SER A 103 3.98 -4.48 19.67
N GLU A 104 2.86 -5.04 19.24
CA GLU A 104 2.80 -6.05 18.18
C GLU A 104 2.10 -5.48 16.94
N VAL A 105 2.59 -5.85 15.77
CA VAL A 105 2.03 -5.41 14.49
C VAL A 105 1.34 -6.57 13.80
N SER A 106 0.02 -6.45 13.66
CA SER A 106 -0.79 -7.43 12.95
C SER A 106 -0.46 -7.46 11.45
N ARG A 107 -0.45 -8.65 10.88
CA ARG A 107 -0.23 -8.89 9.44
C ARG A 107 -1.27 -8.24 8.53
N ARG A 108 -2.45 -7.87 9.04
CA ARG A 108 -3.48 -7.16 8.25
C ARG A 108 -2.95 -5.86 7.62
N GLY A 109 -2.01 -5.21 8.31
CA GLY A 109 -1.39 -3.98 7.81
C GLY A 109 -0.43 -4.17 6.63
N LEU A 110 0.10 -5.39 6.42
CA LEU A 110 1.04 -5.67 5.33
C LEU A 110 0.41 -5.41 3.96
N ASN A 111 -0.87 -5.74 3.79
CA ASN A 111 -1.56 -5.56 2.52
C ASN A 111 -1.65 -4.09 2.12
N ARG A 112 -1.79 -3.17 3.09
CA ARG A 112 -1.78 -1.73 2.80
C ARG A 112 -0.47 -1.29 2.16
N ILE A 113 0.65 -1.72 2.72
CA ILE A 113 1.97 -1.34 2.20
C ILE A 113 2.27 -2.04 0.88
N ARG A 114 1.79 -3.27 0.67
CA ARG A 114 1.87 -3.92 -0.64
C ARG A 114 1.11 -3.13 -1.71
N LEU A 115 -0.10 -2.66 -1.41
CA LEU A 115 -0.87 -1.82 -2.33
C LEU A 115 -0.14 -0.49 -2.64
N LEU A 116 0.45 0.17 -1.62
CA LEU A 116 1.27 1.36 -1.84
C LEU A 116 2.49 1.07 -2.71
N ARG A 117 3.17 -0.05 -2.44
CA ARG A 117 4.31 -0.54 -3.24
C ARG A 117 3.92 -0.77 -4.70
N ASP A 118 2.81 -1.48 -4.93
CA ASP A 118 2.34 -1.80 -6.29
C ASP A 118 1.94 -0.53 -7.04
N LYS A 119 1.30 0.42 -6.36
CA LYS A 119 0.99 1.75 -6.90
C LYS A 119 2.26 2.50 -7.31
N LEU A 120 3.26 2.57 -6.42
CA LEU A 120 4.55 3.20 -6.73
C LEU A 120 5.27 2.49 -7.88
N TYR A 121 5.28 1.16 -7.88
CA TYR A 121 5.89 0.38 -8.95
C TYR A 121 5.28 0.70 -10.31
N GLY A 122 3.95 0.81 -10.39
CA GLY A 122 3.24 1.22 -11.60
C GLY A 122 3.57 2.65 -12.06
N LEU A 123 4.03 3.51 -11.17
CA LEU A 123 4.40 4.90 -11.44
C LEU A 123 5.92 5.13 -11.56
N GLY A 124 6.73 4.08 -11.41
CA GLY A 124 8.21 4.17 -11.42
C GLY A 124 8.82 4.75 -12.71
N PHE A 125 8.06 4.73 -13.80
CA PHE A 125 8.48 5.37 -15.06
C PHE A 125 8.40 6.91 -15.03
N LEU A 126 7.67 7.50 -14.07
CA LEU A 126 7.51 8.95 -13.94
C LEU A 126 8.72 9.63 -13.29
N SER A 127 9.37 8.95 -12.34
CA SER A 127 10.48 9.55 -11.61
C SER A 127 11.45 8.49 -11.10
N SER A 128 12.75 8.75 -11.27
CA SER A 128 13.83 7.92 -10.72
C SER A 128 13.79 7.84 -9.19
N ALA A 129 13.19 8.83 -8.53
CA ALA A 129 13.01 8.88 -7.08
C ALA A 129 12.05 7.79 -6.54
N ILE A 130 11.19 7.23 -7.37
CA ILE A 130 10.23 6.18 -6.97
C ILE A 130 10.91 4.83 -6.77
N THR A 131 11.87 4.48 -7.63
CA THR A 131 12.53 3.17 -7.61
C THR A 131 13.22 2.84 -6.28
N PRO A 132 13.98 3.73 -5.64
CA PRO A 132 14.58 3.47 -4.33
C PRO A 132 13.54 3.16 -3.25
N VAL A 133 12.39 3.84 -3.27
CA VAL A 133 11.29 3.63 -2.31
C VAL A 133 10.67 2.25 -2.48
N VAL A 134 10.40 1.84 -3.71
CA VAL A 134 9.89 0.48 -4.02
C VAL A 134 10.87 -0.58 -3.54
N THR A 135 12.15 -0.40 -3.85
CA THR A 135 13.21 -1.34 -3.44
C THR A 135 13.30 -1.45 -1.92
N LEU A 136 13.20 -0.34 -1.19
CA LEU A 136 13.18 -0.36 0.27
C LEU A 136 11.98 -1.14 0.81
N ILE A 137 10.79 -0.88 0.28
CA ILE A 137 9.57 -1.60 0.70
C ILE A 137 9.75 -3.11 0.44
N ASP A 138 10.24 -3.51 -0.72
CA ASP A 138 10.46 -4.91 -1.06
C ASP A 138 11.48 -5.58 -0.14
N ASN A 139 12.57 -4.88 0.19
CA ASN A 139 13.59 -5.38 1.12
C ASN A 139 13.02 -5.62 2.53
N VAL A 140 12.19 -4.72 3.03
CA VAL A 140 11.56 -4.89 4.35
C VAL A 140 10.49 -5.98 4.31
N LEU A 141 9.66 -6.03 3.27
CA LEU A 141 8.65 -7.08 3.08
C LEU A 141 9.28 -8.47 2.98
N GLY A 142 10.45 -8.58 2.33
CA GLY A 142 11.19 -9.84 2.18
C GLY A 142 11.71 -10.44 3.49
N LYS A 143 11.88 -9.62 4.54
CA LYS A 143 12.32 -10.06 5.88
C LYS A 143 11.16 -10.51 6.77
N ILE A 144 9.92 -10.30 6.34
CA ILE A 144 8.74 -10.63 7.16
C ILE A 144 8.48 -12.13 7.13
N PRO A 145 8.38 -12.79 8.29
CA PRO A 145 8.12 -14.21 8.36
C PRO A 145 6.76 -14.58 7.76
N MET A 146 6.64 -15.77 7.21
CA MET A 146 5.42 -16.26 6.54
C MET A 146 4.21 -16.40 7.49
N LYS A 147 4.44 -16.60 8.79
CA LYS A 147 3.40 -16.84 9.82
C LYS A 147 3.69 -16.04 11.08
N GLY A 148 2.64 -15.75 11.84
CA GLY A 148 2.71 -15.04 13.12
C GLY A 148 2.68 -13.51 12.97
N ASP A 149 2.54 -12.80 14.10
CA ASP A 149 2.62 -11.34 14.15
C ASP A 149 4.08 -10.87 14.15
N LEU A 150 4.30 -9.63 13.75
CA LEU A 150 5.63 -9.06 13.71
C LEU A 150 6.06 -8.65 15.11
N GLN A 151 7.22 -9.17 15.55
CA GLN A 151 7.78 -8.91 16.88
C GLN A 151 9.28 -8.56 16.79
N GLY A 152 9.81 -7.96 17.83
CA GLY A 152 11.24 -7.67 17.97
C GLY A 152 11.80 -6.78 16.85
N ALA A 153 12.96 -7.13 16.33
CA ALA A 153 13.67 -6.35 15.30
C ALA A 153 12.86 -6.17 14.01
N VAL A 154 12.10 -7.19 13.59
CA VAL A 154 11.27 -7.13 12.38
C VAL A 154 10.13 -6.12 12.56
N ALA A 155 9.48 -6.11 13.75
CA ALA A 155 8.45 -5.12 14.05
C ALA A 155 9.03 -3.69 14.10
N SER A 156 10.24 -3.53 14.65
CA SER A 156 10.93 -2.24 14.71
C SER A 156 11.28 -1.74 13.30
N GLU A 157 11.82 -2.59 12.45
CA GLU A 157 12.15 -2.23 11.07
C GLU A 157 10.89 -1.90 10.26
N TRP A 158 9.80 -2.66 10.47
CA TRP A 158 8.50 -2.36 9.88
C TRP A 158 7.96 -0.98 10.30
N LYS A 159 8.00 -0.68 11.60
CA LYS A 159 7.57 0.64 12.11
C LYS A 159 8.43 1.76 11.56
N ALA A 160 9.74 1.56 11.49
CA ALA A 160 10.68 2.52 10.90
C ALA A 160 10.35 2.80 9.43
N LEU A 161 10.06 1.76 8.65
CA LEU A 161 9.59 1.92 7.26
C LEU A 161 8.32 2.78 7.20
N ILE A 162 7.32 2.47 8.02
CA ILE A 162 6.06 3.23 8.03
C ILE A 162 6.29 4.69 8.43
N MET A 163 7.17 4.96 9.40
CA MET A 163 7.52 6.33 9.80
C MET A 163 8.21 7.09 8.68
N LEU A 164 9.15 6.46 7.96
CA LEU A 164 9.79 7.05 6.80
C LEU A 164 8.75 7.38 5.72
N LEU A 165 7.91 6.41 5.36
CA LEU A 165 6.88 6.60 4.34
C LEU A 165 5.87 7.69 4.75
N ALA A 166 5.51 7.78 6.03
CA ALA A 166 4.55 8.76 6.55
C ALA A 166 5.09 10.19 6.62
N ASN A 167 6.40 10.35 6.62
CA ASN A 167 7.04 11.68 6.65
C ASN A 167 7.46 12.08 5.23
N ARG A 168 6.73 13.03 4.64
CA ARG A 168 6.93 13.46 3.24
C ARG A 168 8.34 14.00 2.97
N GLU A 169 8.90 14.74 3.92
CA GLU A 169 10.23 15.33 3.78
C GLU A 169 11.31 14.23 3.79
N MET A 170 11.27 13.35 4.79
CA MET A 170 12.22 12.23 4.89
C MET A 170 12.08 11.26 3.72
N LEU A 171 10.86 11.02 3.26
CA LEU A 171 10.60 10.19 2.08
C LEU A 171 11.26 10.81 0.84
N GLY A 172 11.16 12.13 0.66
CA GLY A 172 11.81 12.85 -0.41
C GLY A 172 13.34 12.77 -0.35
N GLN A 173 13.90 13.04 0.83
CA GLN A 173 15.35 12.94 1.06
C GLN A 173 15.88 11.51 0.80
N PHE A 174 15.15 10.49 1.25
CA PHE A 174 15.50 9.10 0.97
C PHE A 174 15.40 8.78 -0.53
N ALA A 175 14.33 9.20 -1.18
CA ALA A 175 14.10 8.97 -2.61
C ALA A 175 15.20 9.60 -3.49
N ASN A 176 15.75 10.74 -3.05
CA ASN A 176 16.86 11.45 -3.71
C ASN A 176 18.24 10.94 -3.28
N GLY A 177 18.32 9.98 -2.37
CA GLY A 177 19.60 9.44 -1.87
C GLY A 177 20.35 10.35 -0.87
N GLU A 178 19.68 11.37 -0.33
CA GLU A 178 20.24 12.30 0.66
C GLU A 178 20.37 11.68 2.05
N ILE A 179 19.48 10.73 2.38
CA ILE A 179 19.54 9.95 3.62
C ILE A 179 19.47 8.45 3.32
N ALA A 180 20.07 7.64 4.21
CA ALA A 180 19.97 6.19 4.17
C ALA A 180 18.90 5.71 5.16
N PHE A 181 18.18 4.63 4.80
CA PHE A 181 17.26 3.99 5.72
C PHE A 181 18.02 3.19 6.79
N GLN A 182 17.85 3.57 8.04
CA GLN A 182 18.35 2.85 9.21
C GLN A 182 17.23 2.68 10.22
N ALA A 183 16.86 1.43 10.51
CA ALA A 183 15.77 1.12 11.45
C ALA A 183 16.01 1.69 12.86
N SER A 184 17.27 1.82 13.27
CA SER A 184 17.68 2.41 14.55
C SER A 184 17.41 3.92 14.68
N THR A 185 17.36 4.64 13.59
CA THR A 185 17.11 6.11 13.57
C THR A 185 15.66 6.44 13.94
N PHE A 186 14.75 5.48 13.80
CA PHE A 186 13.31 5.63 14.03
C PHE A 186 12.85 4.98 15.35
N THR A 187 13.75 4.73 16.28
CA THR A 187 13.38 4.16 17.59
C THR A 187 12.61 5.22 18.39
N MET A 188 11.35 4.94 18.69
CA MET A 188 10.58 5.76 19.64
C MET A 188 11.26 5.72 21.01
N PRO A 189 11.36 6.83 21.73
CA PRO A 189 11.77 6.79 23.12
C PRO A 189 10.80 5.86 23.87
N SER A 190 11.34 4.86 24.56
CA SER A 190 10.54 3.96 25.39
C SER A 190 9.78 4.80 26.40
N VAL A 191 8.46 4.83 26.32
CA VAL A 191 7.62 5.37 27.36
C VAL A 191 7.82 4.44 28.56
N GLN A 192 8.68 4.84 29.51
CA GLN A 192 8.76 4.16 30.80
C GLN A 192 7.35 4.19 31.41
N PRO A 193 6.77 3.05 31.81
CA PRO A 193 5.54 3.07 32.58
C PRO A 193 5.79 3.91 33.83
N ALA A 194 4.94 4.92 34.03
CA ALA A 194 4.99 5.73 35.29
C ALA A 194 4.97 4.76 36.47
N ALA A 195 5.98 4.89 37.32
CA ALA A 195 6.09 4.11 38.55
C ALA A 195 4.77 4.28 39.32
N ARG A 196 4.10 3.19 39.64
CA ARG A 196 2.95 3.19 40.55
C ARG A 196 3.40 3.84 41.83
N PRO A 197 2.67 4.85 42.40
CA PRO A 197 2.97 5.34 43.73
C PRO A 197 2.85 4.16 44.69
N ALA A 198 3.87 4.04 45.55
CA ALA A 198 3.89 3.06 46.62
C ALA A 198 2.69 3.31 47.53
N ASP A 199 1.84 2.32 47.72
CA ASP A 199 0.81 2.29 48.76
C ASP A 199 1.55 2.39 50.10
N THR A 200 1.51 3.55 50.73
CA THR A 200 1.88 3.73 52.13
C THR A 200 0.72 3.16 52.96
N ASP A 201 0.90 1.91 53.36
CA ASP A 201 0.04 1.23 54.33
C ASP A 201 0.39 1.83 55.74
N GLU A 202 -0.29 2.90 56.15
CA GLU A 202 -0.32 3.37 57.52
C GLU A 202 -1.36 2.57 58.29
N ARG A 203 -0.89 1.48 58.91
CA ARG A 203 -1.57 0.90 60.07
C ARG A 203 -0.96 1.47 61.33
N SER A 204 -1.75 2.24 62.03
CA SER A 204 -1.66 2.43 63.52
C SER A 204 -3.06 2.56 64.07
#